data_c6fbacfffc65183ef1544f61382efdfc
#
_entry.id   c6fbacfffc65183ef1544f61382efdfc
#
_cell.length_a   1.000
_cell.length_b   1.000
_cell.length_c   1.000
_cell.angle_alpha   90.00
_cell.angle_beta   90.00
_cell.angle_gamma   90.00
#
_symmetry.space_group_name_H-M   'P 1'
#
loop_
_entity.id
_entity.type
_entity.pdbx_description
1 polymer ?
#
loop_
_entity_poly.entity_id
_entity_poly.type
_entity_poly.pdbx_seq_one_letter_code
_entity_poly.pdbx_strand_id
1 'polypeptide(L)'
;IEKAGMQFEKALKDVHSVKASSVFYDRAVGAPYLEIKLNRENMARYGMTVSEVQEILQVAMGGMALSTSVEGRERFPMRVRYARELRDNPEDIKRILIPAMNGSQIPLSEIADIDYTRGAQMIRSENTFLVGYVIFDKLEGKAEVDVVNEAADVLQKKIDTGELKLPKGVTFKFAGNYENEVR
;
A
#
# COMPACT_ATOMS: atom_id res chain seq x y z
N ILE A 1 -5.22 12.81 -0.38
CA ILE A 1 -4.10 12.85 -1.36
C ILE A 1 -4.43 11.95 -2.57
N GLU A 2 -4.76 10.66 -2.40
CA GLU A 2 -5.00 9.70 -3.49
C GLU A 2 -6.00 10.23 -4.55
N LYS A 3 -7.19 10.66 -4.11
CA LYS A 3 -8.21 11.22 -5.00
C LYS A 3 -7.72 12.48 -5.73
N ALA A 4 -6.95 13.33 -5.06
CA ALA A 4 -6.37 14.53 -5.66
C ALA A 4 -5.32 14.15 -6.71
N GLY A 5 -4.40 13.22 -6.39
CA GLY A 5 -3.39 12.75 -7.34
C GLY A 5 -3.98 12.22 -8.65
N MET A 6 -5.05 11.43 -8.58
CA MET A 6 -5.75 10.95 -9.78
C MET A 6 -6.41 12.08 -10.59
N GLN A 7 -6.92 13.13 -9.92
CA GLN A 7 -7.47 14.30 -10.63
C GLN A 7 -6.37 15.11 -11.31
N PHE A 8 -5.21 15.29 -10.64
CA PHE A 8 -4.05 15.93 -11.24
C PHE A 8 -3.50 15.15 -12.43
N GLU A 9 -3.37 13.83 -12.31
CA GLU A 9 -2.96 12.96 -13.43
C GLU A 9 -3.85 13.19 -14.66
N LYS A 10 -5.18 13.22 -14.47
CA LYS A 10 -6.10 13.48 -15.56
C LYS A 10 -5.95 14.89 -16.12
N ALA A 11 -5.86 15.90 -15.25
CA ALA A 11 -5.76 17.29 -15.67
C ALA A 11 -4.47 17.61 -16.43
N LEU A 12 -3.34 17.02 -16.04
CA LEU A 12 -2.04 17.21 -16.69
C LEU A 12 -1.98 16.56 -18.08
N LYS A 13 -2.76 15.51 -18.34
CA LYS A 13 -2.87 14.91 -19.69
C LYS A 13 -3.50 15.85 -20.72
N ASP A 14 -4.25 16.86 -20.26
CA ASP A 14 -4.89 17.85 -21.13
C ASP A 14 -3.98 19.05 -21.45
N VAL A 15 -2.79 19.14 -20.82
CA VAL A 15 -1.81 20.22 -21.06
C VAL A 15 -1.08 19.97 -22.37
N HIS A 16 -1.09 20.94 -23.28
CA HIS A 16 -0.59 20.77 -24.65
C HIS A 16 0.91 20.49 -24.72
N SER A 17 1.71 21.12 -23.87
CA SER A 17 3.18 20.97 -23.83
C SER A 17 3.66 19.74 -23.06
N VAL A 18 2.75 19.05 -22.39
CA VAL A 18 3.04 17.82 -21.62
C VAL A 18 2.89 16.59 -22.51
N LYS A 19 3.81 15.64 -22.37
CA LYS A 19 3.70 14.33 -23.02
C LYS A 19 2.68 13.47 -22.26
N ALA A 20 1.45 13.44 -22.73
CA ALA A 20 0.32 12.79 -22.06
C ALA A 20 0.59 11.33 -21.66
N SER A 21 1.39 10.59 -22.45
CA SER A 21 1.76 9.18 -22.16
C SER A 21 2.74 9.02 -20.99
N SER A 22 3.44 10.08 -20.60
CA SER A 22 4.37 10.08 -19.46
C SER A 22 3.70 10.46 -18.15
N VAL A 23 2.48 11.04 -18.21
CA VAL A 23 1.77 11.48 -17.01
C VAL A 23 1.26 10.29 -16.22
N PHE A 24 1.74 10.13 -15.00
CA PHE A 24 1.20 9.14 -14.07
C PHE A 24 1.26 9.62 -12.62
N TYR A 25 0.27 9.22 -11.84
CA TYR A 25 0.27 9.40 -10.41
C TYR A 25 0.93 8.19 -9.74
N ASP A 26 2.00 8.43 -8.97
CA ASP A 26 2.68 7.39 -8.19
C ASP A 26 1.80 7.03 -6.98
N ARG A 27 0.95 6.03 -7.19
CA ARG A 27 -0.11 5.64 -6.26
C ARG A 27 0.46 5.07 -4.97
N ALA A 28 0.03 5.64 -3.84
CA ALA A 28 0.32 5.07 -2.53
C ALA A 28 -0.45 3.77 -2.29
N VAL A 29 -1.65 3.65 -2.86
CA VAL A 29 -2.51 2.46 -2.74
C VAL A 29 -2.20 1.48 -3.86
N GLY A 30 -1.62 0.35 -3.48
CA GLY A 30 -1.27 -0.73 -4.41
C GLY A 30 -2.24 -1.91 -4.37
N ALA A 31 -1.69 -3.13 -4.53
CA ALA A 31 -2.46 -4.37 -4.43
C ALA A 31 -3.12 -4.52 -3.04
N PRO A 32 -4.28 -5.15 -2.96
CA PRO A 32 -4.90 -5.43 -1.68
C PRO A 32 -4.03 -6.38 -0.84
N TYR A 33 -4.06 -6.21 0.46
CA TYR A 33 -3.47 -7.13 1.42
C TYR A 33 -4.57 -7.80 2.24
N LEU A 34 -4.26 -8.99 2.75
CA LEU A 34 -5.14 -9.74 3.62
C LEU A 34 -5.03 -9.18 5.03
N GLU A 35 -6.13 -8.72 5.59
CA GLU A 35 -6.21 -8.26 6.97
C GLU A 35 -6.91 -9.32 7.82
N ILE A 36 -6.28 -9.71 8.93
CA ILE A 36 -6.82 -10.64 9.91
C ILE A 36 -7.09 -9.85 11.19
N LYS A 37 -8.35 -9.55 11.45
CA LYS A 37 -8.80 -8.83 12.65
C LYS A 37 -9.22 -9.80 13.74
N LEU A 38 -8.40 -9.89 14.79
CA LEU A 38 -8.69 -10.77 15.91
C LEU A 38 -9.83 -10.20 16.78
N ASN A 39 -10.85 -11.04 17.06
CA ASN A 39 -11.94 -10.72 17.97
C ASN A 39 -11.58 -11.13 19.38
N ARG A 40 -11.22 -10.15 20.21
CA ARG A 40 -10.74 -10.38 21.59
C ARG A 40 -11.80 -11.00 22.50
N GLU A 41 -13.07 -10.69 22.30
CA GLU A 41 -14.16 -11.24 23.11
C GLU A 41 -14.34 -12.74 22.83
N ASN A 42 -14.33 -13.12 21.54
CA ASN A 42 -14.41 -14.52 21.15
C ASN A 42 -13.18 -15.30 21.64
N MET A 43 -11.97 -14.72 21.49
CA MET A 43 -10.74 -15.32 22.00
C MET A 43 -10.78 -15.59 23.51
N ALA A 44 -11.31 -14.63 24.28
CA ALA A 44 -11.44 -14.77 25.72
C ALA A 44 -12.32 -15.96 26.15
N ARG A 45 -13.38 -16.27 25.36
CA ARG A 45 -14.24 -17.44 25.61
C ARG A 45 -13.48 -18.76 25.52
N TYR A 46 -12.43 -18.80 24.70
CA TYR A 46 -11.58 -20.00 24.54
C TYR A 46 -10.29 -19.93 25.37
N GLY A 47 -10.12 -18.88 26.18
CA GLY A 47 -8.94 -18.66 27.01
C GLY A 47 -7.66 -18.36 26.22
N MET A 48 -7.80 -17.84 25.00
CA MET A 48 -6.67 -17.53 24.11
C MET A 48 -6.19 -16.09 24.28
N THR A 49 -4.88 -15.90 24.17
CA THR A 49 -4.27 -14.57 24.11
C THR A 49 -3.97 -14.17 22.64
N VAL A 50 -3.90 -12.86 22.39
CA VAL A 50 -3.53 -12.33 21.06
C VAL A 50 -2.16 -12.84 20.63
N SER A 51 -1.20 -12.92 21.55
CA SER A 51 0.16 -13.35 21.26
C SER A 51 0.21 -14.80 20.77
N GLU A 52 -0.51 -15.71 21.42
CA GLU A 52 -0.58 -17.12 21.05
C GLU A 52 -1.17 -17.29 19.65
N VAL A 53 -2.28 -16.61 19.36
CA VAL A 53 -2.90 -16.68 18.02
C VAL A 53 -1.98 -16.10 16.96
N GLN A 54 -1.33 -14.97 17.22
CA GLN A 54 -0.39 -14.35 16.27
C GLN A 54 0.82 -15.24 16.00
N GLU A 55 1.37 -15.92 17.01
CA GLU A 55 2.49 -16.87 16.85
C GLU A 55 2.10 -18.01 15.92
N ILE A 56 0.91 -18.60 16.12
CA ILE A 56 0.42 -19.68 15.26
C ILE A 56 0.20 -19.19 13.83
N LEU A 57 -0.40 -18.00 13.65
CA LEU A 57 -0.58 -17.42 12.33
C LEU A 57 0.75 -17.12 11.64
N GLN A 58 1.74 -16.62 12.39
CA GLN A 58 3.08 -16.39 11.87
C GLN A 58 3.72 -17.69 11.36
N VAL A 59 3.60 -18.78 12.11
CA VAL A 59 4.11 -20.09 11.70
C VAL A 59 3.33 -20.61 10.49
N ALA A 60 1.99 -20.58 10.54
CA ALA A 60 1.14 -21.11 9.48
C ALA A 60 1.32 -20.36 8.15
N MET A 61 1.34 -19.03 8.18
CA MET A 61 1.39 -18.19 6.98
C MET A 61 2.82 -17.87 6.54
N GLY A 62 3.66 -17.43 7.45
CA GLY A 62 5.03 -16.98 7.17
C GLY A 62 6.08 -18.08 7.24
N GLY A 63 5.82 -19.04 8.10
CA GLY A 63 6.76 -20.10 8.46
C GLY A 63 7.77 -19.66 9.51
N MET A 64 8.14 -20.59 10.35
CA MET A 64 9.18 -20.41 11.38
C MET A 64 10.41 -21.25 11.04
N ALA A 65 11.59 -20.64 11.16
CA ALA A 65 12.85 -21.35 11.06
C ALA A 65 13.06 -22.16 12.35
N LEU A 66 13.12 -23.47 12.24
CA LEU A 66 13.37 -24.39 13.37
C LEU A 66 14.84 -24.66 13.61
N SER A 67 15.61 -24.79 12.54
CA SER A 67 17.00 -25.22 12.57
C SER A 67 17.71 -24.79 11.29
N THR A 68 19.01 -25.04 11.25
CA THR A 68 19.84 -24.86 10.06
C THR A 68 20.56 -26.17 9.77
N SER A 69 20.36 -26.73 8.58
CA SER A 69 21.16 -27.84 8.06
C SER A 69 22.52 -27.31 7.60
N VAL A 70 23.55 -28.07 7.85
CA VAL A 70 24.93 -27.78 7.43
C VAL A 70 25.39 -28.87 6.47
N GLU A 71 25.59 -28.49 5.20
CA GLU A 71 26.05 -29.40 4.16
C GLU A 71 27.40 -28.90 3.61
N GLY A 72 28.48 -29.47 4.14
CA GLY A 72 29.83 -28.99 3.85
C GLY A 72 30.04 -27.55 4.40
N ARG A 73 30.19 -26.58 3.49
CA ARG A 73 30.35 -25.15 3.84
C ARG A 73 29.03 -24.36 3.78
N GLU A 74 27.99 -24.95 3.24
CA GLU A 74 26.69 -24.32 3.06
C GLU A 74 25.78 -24.50 4.27
N ARG A 75 24.91 -23.54 4.52
CA ARG A 75 23.94 -23.53 5.62
C ARG A 75 22.56 -23.25 5.06
N PHE A 76 21.63 -24.19 5.29
CA PHE A 76 20.25 -24.10 4.80
C PHE A 76 19.28 -23.97 5.97
N PRO A 77 18.47 -22.88 6.05
CA PRO A 77 17.45 -22.75 7.09
C PRO A 77 16.30 -23.74 6.84
N MET A 78 16.00 -24.56 7.83
CA MET A 78 14.84 -25.46 7.82
C MET A 78 13.64 -24.71 8.35
N ARG A 79 12.58 -24.56 7.54
CA ARG A 79 11.34 -23.86 7.91
C ARG A 79 10.15 -24.80 7.93
N VAL A 80 9.28 -24.59 8.92
CA VAL A 80 7.95 -25.19 8.99
C VAL A 80 6.90 -24.14 8.70
N ARG A 81 5.99 -24.44 7.80
CA ARG A 81 4.80 -23.64 7.50
C ARG A 81 3.71 -24.52 6.91
N TYR A 82 2.49 -24.05 6.84
CA TYR A 82 1.42 -24.76 6.16
C TYR A 82 1.70 -24.91 4.67
N ALA A 83 1.25 -26.01 4.09
CA ALA A 83 1.29 -26.23 2.66
C ALA A 83 0.57 -25.08 1.93
N ARG A 84 0.98 -24.79 0.70
CA ARG A 84 0.48 -23.63 -0.04
C ARG A 84 -1.04 -23.68 -0.20
N GLU A 85 -1.57 -24.85 -0.49
CA GLU A 85 -2.98 -25.13 -0.73
C GLU A 85 -3.87 -24.78 0.48
N LEU A 86 -3.30 -24.79 1.71
CA LEU A 86 -4.02 -24.47 2.95
C LEU A 86 -3.94 -22.99 3.36
N ARG A 87 -3.29 -22.13 2.58
CA ARG A 87 -3.11 -20.72 2.87
C ARG A 87 -3.20 -19.79 1.65
N ASP A 88 -3.67 -20.31 0.52
CA ASP A 88 -3.67 -19.62 -0.77
C ASP A 88 -4.89 -18.69 -0.94
N ASN A 89 -5.97 -18.99 -0.24
CA ASN A 89 -7.18 -18.19 -0.28
C ASN A 89 -7.76 -17.95 1.12
N PRO A 90 -8.59 -16.91 1.30
CA PRO A 90 -9.16 -16.55 2.60
C PRO A 90 -9.99 -17.67 3.23
N GLU A 91 -10.70 -18.48 2.43
CA GLU A 91 -11.55 -19.55 2.95
C GLU A 91 -10.74 -20.67 3.60
N ASP A 92 -9.58 -20.99 3.05
CA ASP A 92 -8.69 -21.98 3.65
C ASP A 92 -7.99 -21.41 4.89
N ILE A 93 -7.63 -20.12 4.86
CA ILE A 93 -7.06 -19.42 6.03
C ILE A 93 -8.06 -19.39 7.19
N LYS A 94 -9.36 -19.20 6.94
CA LYS A 94 -10.42 -19.26 7.96
C LYS A 94 -10.49 -20.61 8.67
N ARG A 95 -10.06 -21.70 8.01
CA ARG A 95 -10.06 -23.07 8.54
C ARG A 95 -8.81 -23.42 9.36
N ILE A 96 -7.81 -22.54 9.42
CA ILE A 96 -6.62 -22.77 10.25
C ILE A 96 -7.07 -23.04 11.68
N LEU A 97 -6.60 -24.13 12.24
CA LEU A 97 -6.97 -24.56 13.60
C LEU A 97 -6.00 -23.95 14.63
N ILE A 98 -6.55 -23.27 15.61
CA ILE A 98 -5.83 -22.66 16.70
C ILE A 98 -6.10 -23.48 17.96
N PRO A 99 -5.09 -24.04 18.64
CA PRO A 99 -5.28 -24.80 19.87
C PRO A 99 -5.66 -23.86 21.02
N ALA A 100 -6.76 -24.18 21.69
CA ALA A 100 -7.18 -23.52 22.90
C ALA A 100 -6.53 -24.15 24.13
N MET A 101 -6.52 -23.45 25.28
CA MET A 101 -5.91 -23.96 26.54
C MET A 101 -6.47 -25.29 27.00
N ASN A 102 -7.73 -25.61 26.69
CA ASN A 102 -8.40 -26.85 27.03
C ASN A 102 -8.09 -28.00 26.05
N GLY A 103 -7.21 -27.77 25.07
CA GLY A 103 -6.85 -28.75 24.02
C GLY A 103 -7.81 -28.81 22.83
N SER A 104 -8.89 -28.02 22.82
CA SER A 104 -9.78 -27.93 21.67
C SER A 104 -9.12 -27.22 20.51
N GLN A 105 -9.43 -27.61 19.29
CA GLN A 105 -8.97 -26.98 18.06
C GLN A 105 -10.05 -26.03 17.53
N ILE A 106 -9.81 -24.73 17.55
CA ILE A 106 -10.79 -23.71 17.16
C ILE A 106 -10.42 -23.15 15.79
N PRO A 107 -11.34 -23.19 14.80
CA PRO A 107 -11.11 -22.56 13.51
C PRO A 107 -10.89 -21.05 13.65
N LEU A 108 -9.97 -20.49 12.87
CA LEU A 108 -9.65 -19.07 12.91
C LEU A 108 -10.89 -18.19 12.65
N SER A 109 -11.85 -18.66 11.86
CA SER A 109 -13.13 -17.97 11.62
C SER A 109 -13.96 -17.67 12.87
N GLU A 110 -13.79 -18.45 13.94
CA GLU A 110 -14.51 -18.23 15.20
C GLU A 110 -13.94 -17.06 16.02
N ILE A 111 -12.67 -16.73 15.79
CA ILE A 111 -11.92 -15.76 16.59
C ILE A 111 -11.34 -14.60 15.78
N ALA A 112 -11.55 -14.57 14.45
CA ALA A 112 -11.04 -13.50 13.59
C ALA A 112 -11.93 -13.27 12.37
N ASP A 113 -11.99 -12.01 11.93
CA ASP A 113 -12.51 -11.61 10.63
C ASP A 113 -11.35 -11.51 9.64
N ILE A 114 -11.54 -12.06 8.42
CA ILE A 114 -10.51 -12.14 7.40
C ILE A 114 -11.04 -11.52 6.11
N ASP A 115 -10.46 -10.38 5.73
CA ASP A 115 -10.88 -9.62 4.56
C ASP A 115 -9.71 -9.07 3.74
N TYR A 116 -9.95 -8.87 2.44
CA TYR A 116 -9.02 -8.12 1.61
C TYR A 116 -9.24 -6.61 1.78
N THR A 117 -8.21 -5.93 2.26
CA THR A 117 -8.23 -4.48 2.47
C THR A 117 -7.27 -3.79 1.52
N ARG A 118 -7.71 -2.68 0.93
CA ARG A 118 -6.82 -1.78 0.18
C ARG A 118 -6.32 -0.70 1.11
N GLY A 119 -5.03 -0.54 1.17
CA GLY A 119 -4.38 0.49 1.98
C GLY A 119 -3.13 1.03 1.31
N ALA A 120 -2.54 2.05 1.93
CA ALA A 120 -1.29 2.60 1.46
C ALA A 120 -0.16 1.59 1.68
N GLN A 121 0.50 1.18 0.59
CA GLN A 121 1.70 0.34 0.66
C GLN A 121 2.94 1.17 1.04
N MET A 122 2.95 2.42 0.63
CA MET A 122 4.00 3.37 0.95
C MET A 122 3.39 4.71 1.32
N ILE A 123 3.76 5.25 2.47
CA ILE A 123 3.41 6.59 2.91
C ILE A 123 4.67 7.44 2.80
N ARG A 124 4.63 8.45 1.95
CA ARG A 124 5.74 9.39 1.77
C ARG A 124 5.45 10.69 2.48
N SER A 125 6.47 11.29 3.06
CA SER A 125 6.40 12.61 3.68
C SER A 125 7.62 13.45 3.32
N GLU A 126 7.39 14.74 3.08
CA GLU A 126 8.42 15.75 2.92
C GLU A 126 8.14 16.91 3.87
N ASN A 127 9.15 17.36 4.58
CA ASN A 127 9.02 18.46 5.53
C ASN A 127 7.83 18.29 6.49
N THR A 128 7.62 17.07 6.99
CA THR A 128 6.51 16.68 7.88
C THR A 128 5.12 16.59 7.24
N PHE A 129 4.96 16.95 5.97
CA PHE A 129 3.69 16.81 5.25
C PHE A 129 3.64 15.51 4.46
N LEU A 130 2.48 14.88 4.45
CA LEU A 130 2.24 13.73 3.58
C LEU A 130 2.20 14.19 2.12
N VAL A 131 2.92 13.50 1.25
CA VAL A 131 3.03 13.85 -0.17
C VAL A 131 2.62 12.71 -1.10
N GLY A 132 2.13 13.05 -2.28
CA GLY A 132 1.93 12.18 -3.41
C GLY A 132 2.49 12.84 -4.66
N TYR A 133 3.11 12.08 -5.54
CA TYR A 133 3.76 12.59 -6.73
C TYR A 133 2.94 12.30 -7.98
N VAL A 134 2.74 13.33 -8.79
CA VAL A 134 2.28 13.18 -10.17
C VAL A 134 3.46 13.56 -11.07
N ILE A 135 3.95 12.59 -11.81
CA ILE A 135 5.15 12.71 -12.62
C ILE A 135 4.72 12.90 -14.07
N PHE A 136 5.40 13.80 -14.79
CA PHE A 136 5.18 14.02 -16.21
C PHE A 136 6.45 14.53 -16.88
N ASP A 137 6.56 14.30 -18.20
CA ASP A 137 7.61 14.80 -19.03
C ASP A 137 7.08 15.86 -20.01
N LYS A 138 7.96 16.74 -20.43
CA LYS A 138 7.69 17.72 -21.48
C LYS A 138 7.68 17.05 -22.86
N LEU A 139 7.01 17.66 -23.83
CA LEU A 139 7.21 17.35 -25.23
C LEU A 139 8.60 17.80 -25.72
N GLU A 140 9.14 17.10 -26.69
CA GLU A 140 10.43 17.46 -27.30
C GLU A 140 10.40 18.90 -27.85
N GLY A 141 11.51 19.62 -27.66
CA GLY A 141 11.66 21.01 -28.11
C GLY A 141 10.99 22.07 -27.23
N LYS A 142 10.36 21.70 -26.11
CA LYS A 142 9.79 22.65 -25.16
C LYS A 142 10.75 22.91 -23.99
N ALA A 143 10.80 24.17 -23.50
CA ALA A 143 11.53 24.51 -22.30
C ALA A 143 10.77 24.04 -21.05
N GLU A 144 11.47 23.56 -20.03
CA GLU A 144 10.81 23.05 -18.81
C GLU A 144 10.00 24.11 -18.08
N VAL A 145 10.53 25.33 -18.03
CA VAL A 145 9.84 26.49 -17.41
C VAL A 145 8.50 26.79 -18.07
N ASP A 146 8.47 26.77 -19.41
CA ASP A 146 7.23 27.07 -20.15
C ASP A 146 6.18 25.99 -19.90
N VAL A 147 6.61 24.72 -19.88
CA VAL A 147 5.70 23.59 -19.63
C VAL A 147 5.13 23.63 -18.22
N VAL A 148 5.95 23.97 -17.24
CA VAL A 148 5.49 24.11 -15.84
C VAL A 148 4.52 25.28 -15.70
N ASN A 149 4.80 26.41 -16.32
CA ASN A 149 3.91 27.58 -16.29
C ASN A 149 2.56 27.26 -16.96
N GLU A 150 2.57 26.64 -18.14
CA GLU A 150 1.33 26.21 -18.82
C GLU A 150 0.55 25.21 -17.96
N ALA A 151 1.23 24.23 -17.34
CA ALA A 151 0.61 23.26 -16.44
C ALA A 151 -0.01 23.96 -15.21
N ALA A 152 0.69 24.93 -14.63
CA ALA A 152 0.18 25.71 -13.50
C ALA A 152 -1.09 26.47 -13.86
N ASP A 153 -1.11 27.15 -15.00
CA ASP A 153 -2.27 27.91 -15.49
C ASP A 153 -3.48 26.99 -15.75
N VAL A 154 -3.26 25.85 -16.39
CA VAL A 154 -4.32 24.86 -16.67
C VAL A 154 -4.88 24.28 -15.37
N LEU A 155 -4.02 23.91 -14.42
CA LEU A 155 -4.45 23.38 -13.15
C LEU A 155 -5.22 24.42 -12.34
N GLN A 156 -4.72 25.67 -12.29
CA GLN A 156 -5.39 26.76 -11.57
C GLN A 156 -6.78 27.03 -12.18
N LYS A 157 -6.88 27.09 -13.51
CA LYS A 157 -8.14 27.26 -14.20
C LYS A 157 -9.14 26.14 -13.88
N LYS A 158 -8.69 24.90 -13.84
CA LYS A 158 -9.54 23.75 -13.50
C LYS A 158 -9.98 23.76 -12.03
N ILE A 159 -9.16 24.31 -11.14
CA ILE A 159 -9.51 24.52 -9.73
C ILE A 159 -10.59 25.62 -9.63
N ASP A 160 -10.37 26.74 -10.29
CA ASP A 160 -11.29 27.90 -10.24
C ASP A 160 -12.67 27.59 -10.84
N THR A 161 -12.71 26.75 -11.89
CA THR A 161 -13.97 26.29 -12.49
C THR A 161 -14.64 25.15 -11.71
N GLY A 162 -13.97 24.60 -10.68
CA GLY A 162 -14.47 23.49 -9.87
C GLY A 162 -14.41 22.13 -10.55
N GLU A 163 -13.75 22.01 -11.72
CA GLU A 163 -13.49 20.74 -12.40
C GLU A 163 -12.49 19.89 -11.59
N LEU A 164 -11.46 20.52 -11.03
CA LEU A 164 -10.49 19.91 -10.13
C LEU A 164 -10.78 20.35 -8.70
N LYS A 165 -11.15 19.39 -7.84
CA LYS A 165 -11.51 19.68 -6.44
C LYS A 165 -10.41 19.22 -5.51
N LEU A 166 -9.75 20.19 -4.87
CA LEU A 166 -8.78 19.91 -3.82
C LEU A 166 -9.49 19.67 -2.48
N PRO A 167 -9.24 18.53 -1.82
CA PRO A 167 -9.69 18.35 -0.45
C PRO A 167 -9.11 19.42 0.48
N LYS A 168 -9.83 19.75 1.54
CA LYS A 168 -9.37 20.75 2.53
C LYS A 168 -8.00 20.36 3.10
N GLY A 169 -7.05 21.29 3.06
CA GLY A 169 -5.68 21.09 3.55
C GLY A 169 -4.73 20.41 2.54
N VAL A 170 -5.18 20.14 1.31
CA VAL A 170 -4.32 19.67 0.22
C VAL A 170 -3.88 20.84 -0.62
N THR A 171 -2.58 20.96 -0.83
CA THR A 171 -1.94 21.94 -1.73
C THR A 171 -1.05 21.19 -2.72
N PHE A 172 -0.62 21.84 -3.77
CA PHE A 172 0.33 21.28 -4.72
C PHE A 172 1.48 22.28 -4.99
N LYS A 173 2.61 21.74 -5.40
CA LYS A 173 3.76 22.50 -5.90
C LYS A 173 4.42 21.70 -7.03
N PHE A 174 5.09 22.40 -7.91
CA PHE A 174 5.98 21.78 -8.86
C PHE A 174 7.37 21.61 -8.24
N ALA A 175 8.04 20.52 -8.53
CA ALA A 175 9.38 20.21 -8.05
C ALA A 175 10.15 19.46 -9.15
N GLY A 176 11.47 19.53 -9.12
CA GLY A 176 12.36 18.90 -10.10
C GLY A 176 13.40 19.87 -10.66
N ASN A 177 13.93 19.59 -11.85
CA ASN A 177 14.95 20.42 -12.50
C ASN A 177 14.48 21.88 -12.72
N TYR A 178 13.19 22.07 -12.90
CA TYR A 178 12.54 23.38 -12.97
C TYR A 178 12.98 24.34 -11.84
N GLU A 179 13.12 23.85 -10.60
CA GLU A 179 13.52 24.68 -9.45
C GLU A 179 14.94 25.25 -9.60
N ASN A 180 15.79 24.57 -10.36
CA ASN A 180 17.17 25.00 -10.62
C ASN A 180 17.25 26.03 -11.76
N GLU A 181 16.29 26.02 -12.68
CA GLU A 181 16.23 26.95 -13.81
C GLU A 181 15.60 28.30 -13.45
N VAL A 182 14.82 28.35 -12.36
CA VAL A 182 14.12 29.57 -11.89
C VAL A 182 14.91 30.32 -10.80
N ARG A 183 16.03 29.75 -10.31
CA ARG A 183 16.98 30.41 -9.40
C ARG A 183 18.01 31.22 -10.17
#